data_da440bbd9998c4a4b12afb1e0b201887
#
_entry.id   da440bbd9998c4a4b12afb1e0b201887
#
_cell.length_a   1.000
_cell.length_b   1.000
_cell.length_c   1.000
_cell.angle_alpha   90.00
_cell.angle_beta   90.00
_cell.angle_gamma   90.00
#
_symmetry.space_group_name_H-M   'P 1'
#
loop_
_entity.id
_entity.type
_entity.pdbx_description
1 polymer ?
#
loop_
_entity_poly.entity_id
_entity_poly.type
_entity_poly.pdbx_seq_one_letter_code
_entity_poly.pdbx_strand_id
1 'polypeptide(L)'
;MKKNSERSAVMRFTMKLSILLTPFIALLVVYFLNDPFMVLRHYNRYDNSPVMLNEGYIGWQMYMNNRDSITFDSFIMGNSCTMAYQCHEWEKYLDGGRAVRLFGNAESIAAISKKLQALERNGAEIKNLLLILDKESLGKDQLLSSHNHVLPPAISGISNFSFQEKFCQAFFFPNFLFPYLDYKIFHQYRPYMHCLLYTSPSPRDGATS
;
A
#
# COMPACT_ATOMS: atom_id res chain seq x y z
N MET A 1 -37.72 -19.27 -39.80
CA MET A 1 -38.30 -18.63 -38.61
C MET A 1 -37.52 -18.94 -37.33
N LYS A 2 -37.07 -20.18 -37.05
CA LYS A 2 -36.36 -20.58 -35.80
C LYS A 2 -35.06 -19.76 -35.53
N LYS A 3 -34.22 -19.55 -36.54
CA LYS A 3 -32.94 -18.83 -36.44
C LYS A 3 -33.09 -17.33 -36.00
N ASN A 4 -34.16 -16.65 -36.37
CA ASN A 4 -34.43 -15.28 -35.98
C ASN A 4 -34.91 -15.17 -34.49
N SER A 5 -35.66 -16.17 -34.02
CA SER A 5 -36.07 -16.29 -32.63
C SER A 5 -34.89 -16.48 -31.69
N GLU A 6 -33.95 -17.37 -32.06
CA GLU A 6 -32.72 -17.63 -31.30
C GLU A 6 -31.81 -16.37 -31.23
N ARG A 7 -31.61 -15.66 -32.33
CA ARG A 7 -30.85 -14.38 -32.36
C ARG A 7 -31.50 -13.35 -31.47
N SER A 8 -32.81 -13.22 -31.47
CA SER A 8 -33.54 -12.29 -30.59
C SER A 8 -33.42 -12.65 -29.10
N ALA A 9 -33.39 -13.96 -28.76
CA ALA A 9 -33.19 -14.41 -27.39
C ALA A 9 -31.77 -14.14 -26.90
N VAL A 10 -30.75 -14.42 -27.70
CA VAL A 10 -29.34 -14.10 -27.42
C VAL A 10 -29.16 -12.61 -27.22
N MET A 11 -29.69 -11.76 -28.10
CA MET A 11 -29.58 -10.32 -28.00
C MET A 11 -30.24 -9.77 -26.73
N ARG A 12 -31.39 -10.30 -26.32
CA ARG A 12 -32.04 -9.94 -25.04
C ARG A 12 -31.23 -10.39 -23.83
N PHE A 13 -30.61 -11.56 -23.90
CA PHE A 13 -29.74 -12.04 -22.84
C PHE A 13 -28.49 -11.18 -22.70
N THR A 14 -27.78 -10.88 -23.79
CA THR A 14 -26.59 -10.02 -23.77
C THR A 14 -26.91 -8.62 -23.27
N MET A 15 -28.04 -8.02 -23.67
CA MET A 15 -28.47 -6.72 -23.19
C MET A 15 -28.73 -6.72 -21.67
N LYS A 16 -29.41 -7.75 -21.14
CA LYS A 16 -29.62 -7.88 -19.69
C LYS A 16 -28.31 -8.05 -18.94
N LEU A 17 -27.41 -8.87 -19.48
CA LEU A 17 -26.08 -9.10 -18.90
C LEU A 17 -25.24 -7.81 -18.92
N SER A 18 -25.27 -7.04 -20.01
CA SER A 18 -24.57 -5.75 -20.09
C SER A 18 -25.09 -4.76 -19.04
N ILE A 19 -26.41 -4.65 -18.89
CA ILE A 19 -27.02 -3.77 -17.85
C ILE A 19 -26.57 -4.20 -16.45
N LEU A 20 -26.54 -5.52 -16.17
CA LEU A 20 -26.09 -6.05 -14.89
C LEU A 20 -24.61 -5.76 -14.61
N LEU A 21 -23.75 -5.82 -15.63
CA LEU A 21 -22.32 -5.61 -15.51
C LEU A 21 -21.93 -4.12 -15.49
N THR A 22 -22.78 -3.23 -16.01
CA THR A 22 -22.48 -1.78 -16.10
C THR A 22 -22.05 -1.17 -14.76
N PRO A 23 -22.72 -1.36 -13.62
CA PRO A 23 -22.29 -0.77 -12.35
C PRO A 23 -20.92 -1.31 -11.90
N PHE A 24 -20.64 -2.59 -12.14
CA PHE A 24 -19.36 -3.18 -11.81
C PHE A 24 -18.22 -2.58 -12.65
N ILE A 25 -18.45 -2.44 -13.96
CA ILE A 25 -17.49 -1.79 -14.87
C ILE A 25 -17.28 -0.33 -14.47
N ALA A 26 -18.34 0.40 -14.12
CA ALA A 26 -18.24 1.78 -13.64
C ALA A 26 -17.37 1.89 -12.39
N LEU A 27 -17.53 0.98 -11.41
CA LEU A 27 -16.70 0.93 -10.22
C LEU A 27 -15.24 0.58 -10.52
N LEU A 28 -14.97 -0.31 -11.47
CA LEU A 28 -13.61 -0.58 -11.94
C LEU A 28 -12.99 0.68 -12.57
N VAL A 29 -13.74 1.41 -13.38
CA VAL A 29 -13.26 2.69 -13.94
C VAL A 29 -12.94 3.67 -12.82
N VAL A 30 -13.79 3.79 -11.80
CA VAL A 30 -13.51 4.62 -10.62
C VAL A 30 -12.22 4.19 -9.94
N TYR A 31 -12.00 2.88 -9.74
CA TYR A 31 -10.79 2.34 -9.15
C TYR A 31 -9.52 2.74 -9.94
N PHE A 32 -9.52 2.50 -11.25
CA PHE A 32 -8.36 2.80 -12.10
C PHE A 32 -8.08 4.29 -12.26
N LEU A 33 -9.12 5.12 -12.30
CA LEU A 33 -8.96 6.57 -12.45
C LEU A 33 -8.47 7.23 -11.16
N ASN A 34 -8.98 6.80 -10.02
CA ASN A 34 -8.67 7.43 -8.74
C ASN A 34 -7.46 6.84 -8.02
N ASP A 35 -7.08 5.58 -8.32
CA ASP A 35 -6.01 4.84 -7.62
C ASP A 35 -6.06 5.05 -6.10
N PRO A 36 -7.12 4.61 -5.42
CA PRO A 36 -7.38 4.97 -4.02
C PRO A 36 -6.26 4.53 -3.07
N PHE A 37 -5.52 3.49 -3.42
CA PHE A 37 -4.42 2.96 -2.62
C PHE A 37 -3.05 3.45 -3.09
N MET A 38 -2.98 4.27 -4.14
CA MET A 38 -1.75 4.80 -4.74
C MET A 38 -0.74 3.69 -5.12
N VAL A 39 -1.24 2.60 -5.71
CA VAL A 39 -0.43 1.43 -6.09
C VAL A 39 -0.44 1.11 -7.59
N LEU A 40 -1.31 1.78 -8.37
CA LEU A 40 -1.43 1.57 -9.82
C LEU A 40 -0.44 2.42 -10.61
N ARG A 41 -0.03 3.54 -10.04
CA ARG A 41 0.84 4.54 -10.67
C ARG A 41 2.07 4.80 -9.80
N HIS A 42 3.08 5.39 -10.41
CA HIS A 42 4.23 5.89 -9.68
C HIS A 42 3.93 7.29 -9.11
N TYR A 43 4.23 7.49 -7.83
CA TYR A 43 4.05 8.74 -7.13
C TYR A 43 5.36 9.18 -6.47
N ASN A 44 5.65 10.47 -6.53
CA ASN A 44 6.78 11.05 -5.80
C ASN A 44 6.44 11.36 -4.35
N ARG A 45 5.15 11.51 -4.03
CA ARG A 45 4.63 11.82 -2.68
C ARG A 45 3.34 11.05 -2.42
N TYR A 46 3.15 10.65 -1.17
CA TYR A 46 2.01 9.82 -0.72
C TYR A 46 1.18 10.48 0.39
N ASP A 47 1.42 11.77 0.69
CA ASP A 47 0.88 12.46 1.87
C ASP A 47 -0.62 12.80 1.76
N ASN A 48 -1.14 12.93 0.54
CA ASN A 48 -2.49 13.44 0.28
C ASN A 48 -3.55 12.36 0.09
N SER A 49 -3.29 11.12 0.53
CA SER A 49 -4.29 10.07 0.43
C SER A 49 -5.34 10.19 1.54
N PRO A 50 -6.63 10.20 1.20
CA PRO A 50 -7.69 10.12 2.20
C PRO A 50 -7.85 8.72 2.78
N VAL A 51 -7.12 7.74 2.23
CA VAL A 51 -7.21 6.32 2.55
C VAL A 51 -5.93 5.89 3.25
N MET A 52 -6.08 4.99 4.23
CA MET A 52 -4.91 4.33 4.81
C MET A 52 -4.19 3.50 3.75
N LEU A 53 -2.93 3.82 3.53
CA LEU A 53 -2.09 3.19 2.54
C LEU A 53 -1.28 2.04 3.14
N ASN A 54 -0.72 1.21 2.28
CA ASN A 54 0.20 0.16 2.68
C ASN A 54 1.58 0.78 2.98
N GLU A 55 1.91 0.94 4.27
CA GLU A 55 3.14 1.58 4.72
C GLU A 55 4.40 0.83 4.25
N GLY A 56 4.35 -0.49 4.20
CA GLY A 56 5.47 -1.29 3.68
C GLY A 56 5.75 -1.05 2.20
N TYR A 57 4.69 -0.83 1.40
CA TYR A 57 4.82 -0.46 -0.01
C TYR A 57 5.35 0.97 -0.16
N ILE A 58 4.74 1.92 0.56
CA ILE A 58 5.11 3.34 0.44
C ILE A 58 6.56 3.58 0.87
N GLY A 59 6.94 3.07 2.04
CA GLY A 59 8.31 3.21 2.53
C GLY A 59 9.32 2.70 1.51
N TRP A 60 9.04 1.54 0.88
CA TRP A 60 9.88 1.02 -0.17
C TRP A 60 9.92 1.91 -1.41
N GLN A 61 8.77 2.42 -1.87
CA GLN A 61 8.73 3.34 -3.03
C GLN A 61 9.48 4.64 -2.76
N MET A 62 9.30 5.23 -1.59
CA MET A 62 10.01 6.44 -1.17
C MET A 62 11.52 6.22 -1.10
N TYR A 63 11.97 5.08 -0.57
CA TYR A 63 13.38 4.70 -0.61
C TYR A 63 13.88 4.59 -2.06
N MET A 64 13.19 3.86 -2.92
CA MET A 64 13.59 3.67 -4.32
C MET A 64 13.62 4.99 -5.11
N ASN A 65 12.69 5.91 -4.84
CA ASN A 65 12.63 7.21 -5.50
C ASN A 65 13.82 8.14 -5.13
N ASN A 66 14.36 7.98 -3.92
CA ASN A 66 15.37 8.90 -3.40
C ASN A 66 16.78 8.32 -3.34
N ARG A 67 16.96 6.99 -3.47
CA ARG A 67 18.24 6.32 -3.29
C ARG A 67 19.37 6.77 -4.24
N ASP A 68 19.01 7.27 -5.41
CA ASP A 68 20.00 7.74 -6.40
C ASP A 68 20.49 9.18 -6.10
N SER A 69 19.71 9.93 -5.32
CA SER A 69 20.04 11.30 -4.88
C SER A 69 20.54 11.36 -3.44
N ILE A 70 20.13 10.41 -2.60
CA ILE A 70 20.47 10.31 -1.18
C ILE A 70 21.05 8.92 -0.91
N THR A 71 22.28 8.88 -0.48
CA THR A 71 22.91 7.62 -0.06
C THR A 71 22.43 7.25 1.34
N PHE A 72 21.38 6.43 1.43
CA PHE A 72 20.91 5.89 2.70
C PHE A 72 21.79 4.71 3.13
N ASP A 73 22.32 4.79 4.33
CA ASP A 73 23.16 3.74 4.95
C ASP A 73 22.65 3.29 6.33
N SER A 74 21.54 3.92 6.78
CA SER A 74 20.97 3.69 8.09
C SER A 74 19.48 3.45 7.98
N PHE A 75 18.99 2.36 8.59
CA PHE A 75 17.61 1.89 8.36
C PHE A 75 16.88 1.68 9.68
N ILE A 76 15.67 2.26 9.81
CA ILE A 76 14.74 1.98 10.90
C ILE A 76 13.70 0.98 10.38
N MET A 77 13.59 -0.18 11.01
CA MET A 77 12.65 -1.22 10.60
C MET A 77 11.86 -1.76 11.78
N GLY A 78 10.68 -2.26 11.49
CA GLY A 78 9.78 -2.84 12.48
C GLY A 78 8.32 -2.56 12.17
N ASN A 79 7.47 -2.70 13.16
CA ASN A 79 6.05 -2.44 13.05
C ASN A 79 5.70 -0.94 13.21
N SER A 80 4.41 -0.62 13.40
CA SER A 80 3.94 0.76 13.57
C SER A 80 4.56 1.51 14.76
N CYS A 81 5.15 0.82 15.74
CA CYS A 81 5.86 1.47 16.85
C CYS A 81 7.09 2.27 16.37
N THR A 82 7.62 1.96 15.19
CA THR A 82 8.71 2.75 14.57
C THR A 82 8.31 4.20 14.31
N MET A 83 7.02 4.51 14.26
CA MET A 83 6.51 5.87 14.05
C MET A 83 6.93 6.86 15.16
N ALA A 84 7.27 6.35 16.35
CA ALA A 84 7.80 7.16 17.43
C ALA A 84 9.24 7.64 17.19
N TYR A 85 9.94 7.05 16.21
CA TYR A 85 11.36 7.33 15.94
C TYR A 85 11.50 8.16 14.66
N GLN A 86 12.02 9.38 14.79
CA GLN A 86 12.25 10.27 13.66
C GLN A 86 13.65 10.02 13.09
N CYS A 87 13.77 9.87 11.76
CA CYS A 87 15.04 9.64 11.10
C CYS A 87 16.06 10.73 11.42
N HIS A 88 15.68 12.00 11.28
CA HIS A 88 16.56 13.14 11.53
C HIS A 88 17.03 13.26 13.00
N GLU A 89 16.23 12.78 13.97
CA GLU A 89 16.66 12.72 15.35
C GLU A 89 17.69 11.61 15.57
N TRP A 90 17.51 10.46 14.96
CA TRP A 90 18.46 9.36 15.03
C TRP A 90 19.75 9.67 14.31
N GLU A 91 19.71 10.36 13.17
CA GLU A 91 20.89 10.80 12.41
C GLU A 91 21.90 11.61 13.24
N LYS A 92 21.45 12.33 14.28
CA LYS A 92 22.31 13.08 15.21
C LYS A 92 23.29 12.17 16.01
N TYR A 93 23.00 10.91 16.08
CA TYR A 93 23.79 9.89 16.80
C TYR A 93 24.59 9.00 15.85
N LEU A 94 24.55 9.28 14.55
CA LEU A 94 25.25 8.54 13.52
C LEU A 94 26.42 9.37 12.97
N ASP A 95 27.53 8.71 12.64
CA ASP A 95 28.70 9.37 12.06
C ASP A 95 28.47 9.78 10.59
N GLY A 96 27.59 10.77 10.37
CA GLY A 96 27.25 11.28 9.04
C GLY A 96 26.33 10.39 8.21
N GLY A 97 25.72 9.37 8.82
CA GLY A 97 24.78 8.46 8.15
C GLY A 97 23.44 9.13 7.81
N ARG A 98 22.81 8.71 6.72
CA ARG A 98 21.46 9.12 6.32
C ARG A 98 20.48 7.99 6.58
N ALA A 99 19.44 8.30 7.35
CA ALA A 99 18.47 7.31 7.79
C ALA A 99 17.19 7.31 6.95
N VAL A 100 16.65 6.12 6.73
CA VAL A 100 15.32 5.92 6.14
C VAL A 100 14.52 4.92 6.96
N ARG A 101 13.22 5.16 7.08
CA ARG A 101 12.31 4.28 7.80
C ARG A 101 11.53 3.39 6.85
N LEU A 102 11.72 2.06 6.98
CA LEU A 102 11.08 1.03 6.17
C LEU A 102 10.24 0.11 7.06
N PHE A 103 9.13 0.64 7.59
CA PHE A 103 8.25 -0.13 8.47
C PHE A 103 7.02 -0.67 7.74
N GLY A 104 6.26 -1.51 8.40
CA GLY A 104 4.95 -1.98 7.97
C GLY A 104 4.00 -2.10 9.16
N ASN A 105 2.70 -2.00 8.92
CA ASN A 105 1.71 -2.22 9.96
C ASN A 105 1.72 -3.68 10.41
N ALA A 106 1.76 -3.92 11.73
CA ALA A 106 1.83 -5.26 12.32
C ALA A 106 2.91 -6.16 11.68
N GLU A 107 4.04 -5.57 11.30
CA GLU A 107 5.10 -6.24 10.55
C GLU A 107 5.73 -7.40 11.33
N SER A 108 5.92 -8.53 10.66
CA SER A 108 6.54 -9.72 11.20
C SER A 108 8.07 -9.71 10.98
N ILE A 109 8.79 -10.52 11.77
CA ILE A 109 10.22 -10.71 11.58
C ILE A 109 10.54 -11.28 10.18
N ALA A 110 9.64 -12.10 9.62
CA ALA A 110 9.77 -12.60 8.24
C ALA A 110 9.72 -11.47 7.21
N ALA A 111 8.84 -10.48 7.40
CA ALA A 111 8.74 -9.33 6.52
C ALA A 111 9.99 -8.43 6.60
N ILE A 112 10.51 -8.20 7.80
CA ILE A 112 11.76 -7.45 8.01
C ILE A 112 12.92 -8.16 7.31
N SER A 113 13.05 -9.48 7.46
CA SER A 113 14.08 -10.29 6.80
C SER A 113 14.00 -10.15 5.27
N LYS A 114 12.80 -10.18 4.69
CA LYS A 114 12.60 -9.98 3.25
C LYS A 114 13.02 -8.58 2.78
N LYS A 115 12.75 -7.55 3.57
CA LYS A 115 13.19 -6.18 3.28
C LYS A 115 14.70 -6.06 3.31
N LEU A 116 15.38 -6.64 4.31
CA LEU A 116 16.84 -6.66 4.39
C LEU A 116 17.46 -7.34 3.16
N GLN A 117 16.95 -8.52 2.79
CA GLN A 117 17.38 -9.22 1.57
C GLN A 117 17.14 -8.39 0.29
N ALA A 118 16.05 -7.63 0.25
CA ALA A 118 15.75 -6.76 -0.89
C ALA A 118 16.70 -5.55 -0.93
N LEU A 119 17.04 -4.95 0.20
CA LEU A 119 18.08 -3.90 0.27
C LEU A 119 19.41 -4.39 -0.23
N GLU A 120 19.89 -5.55 0.25
CA GLU A 120 21.13 -6.17 -0.18
C GLU A 120 21.14 -6.43 -1.70
N ARG A 121 20.08 -7.05 -2.24
CA ARG A 121 19.95 -7.28 -3.69
C ARG A 121 19.96 -5.99 -4.53
N ASN A 122 19.53 -4.87 -3.95
CA ASN A 122 19.55 -3.56 -4.59
C ASN A 122 20.82 -2.77 -4.31
N GLY A 123 21.84 -3.39 -3.70
CA GLY A 123 23.16 -2.79 -3.47
C GLY A 123 23.18 -1.72 -2.38
N ALA A 124 22.23 -1.75 -1.43
CA ALA A 124 22.28 -0.86 -0.28
C ALA A 124 23.42 -1.25 0.67
N GLU A 125 24.20 -0.27 1.07
CA GLU A 125 25.18 -0.43 2.16
C GLU A 125 24.46 -0.19 3.50
N ILE A 126 24.36 -1.23 4.34
CA ILE A 126 23.70 -1.13 5.64
C ILE A 126 24.78 -0.95 6.72
N LYS A 127 25.02 0.29 7.16
CA LYS A 127 25.94 0.57 8.26
C LYS A 127 25.26 0.49 9.61
N ASN A 128 24.03 1.04 9.69
CA ASN A 128 23.28 1.09 10.93
C ASN A 128 21.86 0.53 10.72
N LEU A 129 21.40 -0.28 11.67
CA LEU A 129 20.07 -0.86 11.64
C LEU A 129 19.41 -0.72 13.03
N LEU A 130 18.33 0.05 13.11
CA LEU A 130 17.49 0.17 14.29
C LEU A 130 16.25 -0.69 14.11
N LEU A 131 16.13 -1.78 14.88
CA LEU A 131 15.00 -2.68 14.87
C LEU A 131 14.08 -2.41 16.04
N ILE A 132 12.83 -2.06 15.74
CA ILE A 132 11.76 -1.86 16.72
C ILE A 132 10.83 -3.07 16.67
N LEU A 133 10.98 -3.95 17.63
CA LEU A 133 10.26 -5.22 17.70
C LEU A 133 9.42 -5.29 18.96
N ASP A 134 8.26 -5.87 18.83
CA ASP A 134 7.41 -6.25 19.95
C ASP A 134 7.22 -7.77 20.01
N LYS A 135 6.55 -8.24 21.04
CA LYS A 135 6.27 -9.67 21.23
C LYS A 135 5.49 -10.27 20.05
N GLU A 136 4.59 -9.49 19.45
CA GLU A 136 3.79 -9.95 18.33
C GLU A 136 4.61 -10.06 17.04
N SER A 137 5.49 -9.12 16.78
CA SER A 137 6.41 -9.15 15.63
C SER A 137 7.34 -10.36 15.67
N LEU A 138 7.86 -10.68 16.86
CA LEU A 138 8.73 -11.84 17.06
C LEU A 138 8.00 -13.18 16.95
N GLY A 139 6.72 -13.22 17.33
CA GLY A 139 5.91 -14.44 17.27
C GLY A 139 5.35 -14.76 15.88
N LYS A 140 5.51 -13.86 14.88
CA LYS A 140 4.99 -14.05 13.53
C LYS A 140 6.10 -14.41 12.55
N ASP A 141 6.14 -15.66 12.14
CA ASP A 141 7.05 -16.19 11.12
C ASP A 141 6.49 -16.10 9.69
N GLN A 142 5.21 -15.75 9.55
CA GLN A 142 4.50 -15.69 8.26
C GLN A 142 4.32 -14.25 7.76
N LEU A 143 4.31 -14.10 6.44
CA LEU A 143 3.96 -12.85 5.78
C LEU A 143 2.45 -12.65 5.81
N LEU A 144 2.02 -11.47 6.25
CA LEU A 144 0.63 -11.07 6.14
C LEU A 144 0.27 -10.74 4.69
N SER A 145 -0.92 -11.13 4.28
CA SER A 145 -1.33 -11.09 2.85
C SER A 145 -2.44 -10.11 2.52
N SER A 146 -2.99 -9.38 3.50
CA SER A 146 -3.99 -8.35 3.21
C SER A 146 -3.37 -7.13 2.50
N HIS A 147 -4.19 -6.32 1.85
CA HIS A 147 -3.73 -5.17 1.07
C HIS A 147 -2.88 -4.16 1.89
N ASN A 148 -3.14 -4.02 3.20
CA ASN A 148 -2.38 -3.13 4.08
C ASN A 148 -1.03 -3.70 4.56
N HIS A 149 -0.78 -5.00 4.33
CA HIS A 149 0.38 -5.70 4.87
C HIS A 149 1.22 -6.40 3.80
N VAL A 150 0.64 -6.62 2.60
CA VAL A 150 1.36 -7.31 1.53
C VAL A 150 2.60 -6.54 1.13
N LEU A 151 3.74 -7.23 1.14
CA LEU A 151 5.00 -6.65 0.67
C LEU A 151 4.98 -6.47 -0.85
N PRO A 152 5.60 -5.40 -1.36
CA PRO A 152 5.70 -5.16 -2.80
C PRO A 152 6.40 -6.32 -3.53
N PRO A 153 6.10 -6.54 -4.82
CA PRO A 153 6.69 -7.61 -5.62
C PRO A 153 8.23 -7.66 -5.58
N ALA A 154 8.88 -6.50 -5.58
CA ALA A 154 10.34 -6.38 -5.49
C ALA A 154 10.93 -6.97 -4.19
N ILE A 155 10.16 -7.03 -3.11
CA ILE A 155 10.57 -7.58 -1.82
C ILE A 155 10.09 -9.02 -1.67
N SER A 156 8.80 -9.26 -1.91
CA SER A 156 8.15 -10.56 -1.65
C SER A 156 8.39 -11.60 -2.73
N GLY A 157 8.66 -11.16 -3.97
CA GLY A 157 8.74 -12.04 -5.14
C GLY A 157 7.39 -12.49 -5.72
N ILE A 158 6.27 -12.01 -5.19
CA ILE A 158 4.94 -12.28 -5.78
C ILE A 158 4.80 -11.56 -7.12
N SER A 159 3.90 -12.03 -7.98
CA SER A 159 3.63 -11.36 -9.25
C SER A 159 2.96 -9.99 -9.05
N ASN A 160 3.20 -9.06 -9.98
CA ASN A 160 2.50 -7.77 -9.99
C ASN A 160 0.98 -7.95 -10.05
N PHE A 161 0.51 -8.97 -10.76
CA PHE A 161 -0.91 -9.28 -10.84
C PHE A 161 -1.48 -9.68 -9.47
N SER A 162 -0.84 -10.62 -8.76
CA SER A 162 -1.27 -11.03 -7.42
C SER A 162 -1.21 -9.89 -6.41
N PHE A 163 -0.25 -8.98 -6.54
CA PHE A 163 -0.17 -7.78 -5.72
C PHE A 163 -1.37 -6.86 -5.98
N GLN A 164 -1.63 -6.52 -7.23
CA GLN A 164 -2.73 -5.62 -7.61
C GLN A 164 -4.12 -6.23 -7.33
N GLU A 165 -4.27 -7.54 -7.48
CA GLU A 165 -5.50 -8.26 -7.15
C GLU A 165 -5.95 -7.98 -5.71
N LYS A 166 -5.03 -7.96 -4.73
CA LYS A 166 -5.36 -7.71 -3.33
C LYS A 166 -5.95 -6.32 -3.09
N PHE A 167 -5.45 -5.32 -3.79
CA PHE A 167 -5.98 -3.96 -3.70
C PHE A 167 -7.32 -3.82 -4.43
N CYS A 168 -7.47 -4.47 -5.58
CA CYS A 168 -8.74 -4.51 -6.28
C CYS A 168 -9.82 -5.20 -5.43
N GLN A 169 -9.52 -6.34 -4.82
CA GLN A 169 -10.44 -7.02 -3.89
C GLN A 169 -10.80 -6.13 -2.70
N ALA A 170 -9.81 -5.46 -2.10
CA ALA A 170 -10.04 -4.54 -0.99
C ALA A 170 -10.93 -3.36 -1.36
N PHE A 171 -10.79 -2.82 -2.59
CA PHE A 171 -11.65 -1.75 -3.09
C PHE A 171 -13.12 -2.17 -3.15
N PHE A 172 -13.40 -3.39 -3.62
CA PHE A 172 -14.77 -3.91 -3.72
C PHE A 172 -15.34 -4.39 -2.37
N PHE A 173 -14.55 -4.40 -1.31
CA PHE A 173 -15.06 -4.76 0.00
C PHE A 173 -16.03 -3.68 0.52
N PRO A 174 -17.27 -4.05 0.92
CA PRO A 174 -18.31 -3.07 1.26
C PRO A 174 -17.89 -2.03 2.30
N ASN A 175 -17.12 -2.47 3.31
CA ASN A 175 -16.63 -1.59 4.38
C ASN A 175 -15.59 -0.57 3.91
N PHE A 176 -15.02 -0.75 2.72
CA PHE A 176 -14.16 0.23 2.07
C PHE A 176 -14.92 1.02 1.00
N LEU A 177 -15.63 0.33 0.11
CA LEU A 177 -16.24 0.91 -1.07
C LEU A 177 -17.26 2.00 -0.73
N PHE A 178 -18.19 1.71 0.18
CA PHE A 178 -19.24 2.69 0.51
C PHE A 178 -18.70 3.94 1.20
N PRO A 179 -17.84 3.86 2.23
CA PRO A 179 -17.17 5.02 2.80
C PRO A 179 -16.34 5.81 1.79
N TYR A 180 -15.63 5.12 0.91
CA TYR A 180 -14.82 5.78 -0.11
C TYR A 180 -15.67 6.56 -1.10
N LEU A 181 -16.76 5.98 -1.61
CA LEU A 181 -17.68 6.66 -2.51
C LEU A 181 -18.40 7.83 -1.83
N ASP A 182 -18.83 7.66 -0.58
CA ASP A 182 -19.42 8.73 0.21
C ASP A 182 -18.45 9.91 0.37
N TYR A 183 -17.21 9.63 0.75
CA TYR A 183 -16.16 10.65 0.82
C TYR A 183 -15.93 11.34 -0.53
N LYS A 184 -15.89 10.57 -1.64
CA LYS A 184 -15.66 11.14 -2.98
C LYS A 184 -16.79 12.05 -3.45
N ILE A 185 -18.01 11.78 -3.04
CA ILE A 185 -19.21 12.56 -3.43
C ILE A 185 -19.33 13.82 -2.56
N PHE A 186 -19.18 13.68 -1.25
CA PHE A 186 -19.48 14.75 -0.30
C PHE A 186 -18.25 15.48 0.24
N HIS A 187 -17.02 14.96 0.02
CA HIS A 187 -15.77 15.49 0.52
C HIS A 187 -15.74 15.73 2.04
N GLN A 188 -16.49 14.92 2.79
CA GLN A 188 -16.61 15.01 4.24
C GLN A 188 -16.30 13.68 4.89
N TYR A 189 -15.49 13.73 5.97
CA TYR A 189 -15.27 12.56 6.82
C TYR A 189 -16.42 12.38 7.78
N ARG A 190 -16.97 11.18 7.85
CA ARG A 190 -18.00 10.79 8.79
C ARG A 190 -17.46 9.82 9.85
N PRO A 191 -18.07 9.74 11.05
CA PRO A 191 -17.55 8.90 12.14
C PRO A 191 -17.31 7.44 11.76
N TYR A 192 -18.12 6.84 10.91
CA TYR A 192 -17.96 5.45 10.47
C TYR A 192 -16.78 5.23 9.49
N MET A 193 -16.15 6.28 9.00
CA MET A 193 -15.01 6.23 8.08
C MET A 193 -13.66 6.12 8.80
N HIS A 194 -13.61 6.27 10.13
CA HIS A 194 -12.35 6.30 10.89
C HIS A 194 -11.45 5.08 10.70
N CYS A 195 -12.03 3.91 10.48
CA CYS A 195 -11.25 2.68 10.24
C CYS A 195 -10.64 2.58 8.85
N LEU A 196 -11.10 3.40 7.90
CA LEU A 196 -10.77 3.28 6.48
C LEU A 196 -10.02 4.48 5.93
N LEU A 197 -10.35 5.66 6.44
CA LEU A 197 -9.81 6.93 6.02
C LEU A 197 -8.96 7.46 7.17
N TYR A 198 -7.67 7.21 7.10
CA TYR A 198 -6.75 7.59 8.16
C TYR A 198 -6.38 9.07 8.05
N THR A 199 -6.66 9.85 9.10
CA THR A 199 -6.35 11.28 9.19
C THR A 199 -5.21 11.60 10.14
N SER A 200 -4.37 10.64 10.52
CA SER A 200 -3.21 10.93 11.34
C SER A 200 -2.14 11.66 10.53
N PRO A 201 -1.48 12.67 11.10
CA PRO A 201 -0.31 13.24 10.46
C PRO A 201 0.69 12.13 10.20
N SER A 202 0.98 11.93 8.92
CA SER A 202 1.83 10.83 8.48
C SER A 202 3.25 11.05 9.02
N PRO A 203 3.86 10.03 9.59
CA PRO A 203 5.29 10.06 9.90
C PRO A 203 6.18 10.06 8.64
N ARG A 204 5.60 10.26 7.48
CA ARG A 204 6.27 10.38 6.17
C ARG A 204 7.17 11.60 6.06
N ASP A 205 6.97 12.58 6.94
CA ASP A 205 7.73 13.85 6.96
C ASP A 205 9.23 13.65 7.25
N GLY A 206 9.63 12.49 7.74
CA GLY A 206 11.04 12.18 8.00
C GLY A 206 11.83 11.63 6.81
N ALA A 207 11.17 11.28 5.69
CA ALA A 207 11.84 10.74 4.50
C ALA A 207 12.04 11.78 3.38
N THR A 208 11.60 13.02 3.58
CA THR A 208 11.59 14.08 2.55
C THR A 208 12.27 15.38 2.98
N SER A 209 12.92 15.44 4.15
CA SER A 209 13.67 16.60 4.61
C SER A 209 15.17 16.37 4.54
#